data_e1dcb85045ece5cbff22651f696c8bb6
#
_entry.id   e1dcb85045ece5cbff22651f696c8bb6
#
_cell.length_a   1.000
_cell.length_b   1.000
_cell.length_c   1.000
_cell.angle_alpha   90.00
_cell.angle_beta   90.00
_cell.angle_gamma   90.00
#
_symmetry.space_group_name_H-M   'P 1'
#
loop_
_entity.id
_entity.type
_entity.pdbx_description
1 polymer ?
#
loop_
_entity_poly.entity_id
_entity_poly.type
_entity_poly.pdbx_seq_one_letter_code
_entity_poly.pdbx_strand_id
1 'polypeptide(L)'
;MSESGPAQVSVSDVVRNKALAAGAERWLDGLPGLIAGLKRDWRIAVGPPFDDATEAYVARARTEDGRAAVLKLMIPRPGDAAQHEIAVLRIAGGEGPDQGIVRMFRYDSDRGAMLLERLGRSLDQLGLPIGSRHEILCATAERIWRPAARSGLPTGAEKGRWLARHITATWAELGRPCSARAVEHALTCAARRVAAHDDARAVLVHGDVHQWNVLEGRDGGYKLIDPDGLLAEAEYDLGIIMREDPVELLTGDPCDRARWLAERCGLDATAIWEWGIVERVSTGLLLTKIGLQPVGAQMLAAADHLAGLDLT
;
A
#
# COMPACT_ATOMS: atom_id res chain seq x y z
N MET A 1 39.07 -28.06 4.50
CA MET A 1 37.70 -27.65 4.79
C MET A 1 37.57 -26.22 4.34
N SER A 2 37.00 -26.01 3.14
CA SER A 2 36.79 -24.67 2.59
C SER A 2 35.66 -24.00 3.37
N GLU A 3 35.98 -22.96 4.11
CA GLU A 3 34.96 -22.07 4.66
C GLU A 3 34.27 -21.37 3.49
N SER A 4 33.07 -21.81 3.19
CA SER A 4 32.18 -21.09 2.28
C SER A 4 31.88 -19.75 2.95
N GLY A 5 32.44 -18.67 2.41
CA GLY A 5 32.11 -17.31 2.84
C GLY A 5 30.59 -17.10 2.83
N PRO A 6 30.07 -16.14 3.59
CA PRO A 6 28.62 -15.89 3.68
C PRO A 6 28.09 -15.68 2.25
N ALA A 7 27.10 -16.49 1.86
CA ALA A 7 26.45 -16.41 0.55
C ALA A 7 25.98 -14.94 0.36
N GLN A 8 26.46 -14.31 -0.70
CA GLN A 8 26.12 -12.92 -1.00
C GLN A 8 24.60 -12.83 -1.23
N VAL A 9 23.89 -12.06 -0.39
CA VAL A 9 22.46 -11.83 -0.52
C VAL A 9 22.23 -10.90 -1.71
N SER A 10 21.49 -11.39 -2.72
CA SER A 10 21.06 -10.55 -3.84
C SER A 10 20.00 -9.57 -3.34
N VAL A 11 20.19 -8.27 -3.61
CA VAL A 11 19.25 -7.19 -3.31
C VAL A 11 19.00 -6.42 -4.59
N SER A 12 17.75 -6.17 -4.95
CA SER A 12 17.41 -5.38 -6.14
C SER A 12 17.96 -3.95 -6.01
N ASP A 13 18.29 -3.32 -7.15
CA ASP A 13 18.79 -1.94 -7.15
C ASP A 13 17.78 -0.96 -6.52
N VAL A 14 16.48 -1.21 -6.68
CA VAL A 14 15.41 -0.38 -6.08
C VAL A 14 15.48 -0.44 -4.56
N VAL A 15 15.52 -1.63 -3.97
CA VAL A 15 15.63 -1.80 -2.51
C VAL A 15 16.93 -1.23 -1.99
N ARG A 16 18.04 -1.46 -2.69
CA ARG A 16 19.36 -0.89 -2.34
C ARG A 16 19.32 0.63 -2.33
N ASN A 17 18.85 1.26 -3.39
CA ASN A 17 18.78 2.72 -3.51
C ASN A 17 17.86 3.33 -2.45
N LYS A 18 16.72 2.70 -2.15
CA LYS A 18 15.81 3.16 -1.08
C LYS A 18 16.44 3.01 0.30
N ALA A 19 17.17 1.94 0.56
CA ALA A 19 17.89 1.77 1.82
C ALA A 19 18.99 2.83 2.00
N LEU A 20 19.76 3.11 0.95
CA LEU A 20 20.77 4.18 0.97
C LEU A 20 20.12 5.56 1.19
N ALA A 21 19.02 5.86 0.50
CA ALA A 21 18.30 7.12 0.68
C ALA A 21 17.67 7.27 2.09
N ALA A 22 17.41 6.16 2.76
CA ALA A 22 16.94 6.12 4.14
C ALA A 22 18.08 6.13 5.20
N GLY A 23 19.35 6.14 4.80
CA GLY A 23 20.50 6.04 5.72
C GLY A 23 20.63 4.66 6.36
N ALA A 24 20.17 3.60 5.68
CA ALA A 24 20.12 2.24 6.18
C ALA A 24 21.26 1.33 5.63
N GLU A 25 22.44 1.89 5.40
CA GLU A 25 23.63 1.16 4.89
C GLU A 25 23.98 -0.03 5.79
N ARG A 26 23.94 0.17 7.12
CA ARG A 26 24.23 -0.89 8.09
C ARG A 26 23.24 -2.06 8.02
N TRP A 27 21.99 -1.78 7.65
CA TRP A 27 20.98 -2.81 7.44
C TRP A 27 21.32 -3.62 6.18
N LEU A 28 21.73 -2.97 5.07
CA LEU A 28 22.19 -3.66 3.86
C LEU A 28 23.38 -4.59 4.14
N ASP A 29 24.38 -4.09 4.84
CA ASP A 29 25.58 -4.85 5.20
C ASP A 29 25.26 -6.00 6.15
N GLY A 30 24.28 -5.81 7.04
CA GLY A 30 23.82 -6.78 8.04
C GLY A 30 22.86 -7.84 7.50
N LEU A 31 22.27 -7.67 6.29
CA LEU A 31 21.26 -8.58 5.74
C LEU A 31 21.66 -10.06 5.76
N PRO A 32 22.89 -10.48 5.36
CA PRO A 32 23.27 -11.88 5.40
C PRO A 32 23.21 -12.46 6.83
N GLY A 33 23.68 -11.71 7.83
CA GLY A 33 23.64 -12.11 9.24
C GLY A 33 22.21 -12.16 9.78
N LEU A 34 21.39 -11.16 9.44
CA LEU A 34 19.97 -11.09 9.81
C LEU A 34 19.19 -12.30 9.27
N ILE A 35 19.33 -12.60 7.99
CA ILE A 35 18.69 -13.75 7.35
C ILE A 35 19.17 -15.05 7.98
N ALA A 36 20.49 -15.20 8.23
CA ALA A 36 21.03 -16.40 8.89
C ALA A 36 20.50 -16.58 10.30
N GLY A 37 20.32 -15.49 11.06
CA GLY A 37 19.68 -15.50 12.38
C GLY A 37 18.23 -15.98 12.28
N LEU A 38 17.43 -15.36 11.42
CA LEU A 38 16.02 -15.73 11.23
C LEU A 38 15.83 -17.15 10.73
N LYS A 39 16.70 -17.68 9.86
CA LYS A 39 16.69 -19.10 9.46
C LYS A 39 16.80 -20.03 10.65
N ARG A 40 17.68 -19.74 11.59
CA ARG A 40 17.83 -20.55 12.81
C ARG A 40 16.65 -20.39 13.76
N ASP A 41 16.30 -19.14 14.10
CA ASP A 41 15.31 -18.82 15.12
C ASP A 41 13.90 -19.26 14.71
N TRP A 42 13.57 -19.15 13.43
CA TRP A 42 12.26 -19.51 12.90
C TRP A 42 12.22 -20.90 12.25
N ARG A 43 13.37 -21.57 12.14
CA ARG A 43 13.52 -22.86 11.47
C ARG A 43 12.92 -22.85 10.06
N ILE A 44 13.38 -21.90 9.24
CA ILE A 44 12.92 -21.72 7.88
C ILE A 44 14.08 -21.89 6.89
N ALA A 45 13.75 -22.37 5.69
CA ALA A 45 14.63 -22.27 4.53
C ALA A 45 14.29 -20.96 3.80
N VAL A 46 15.30 -20.15 3.46
CA VAL A 46 15.15 -18.93 2.67
C VAL A 46 15.76 -19.19 1.30
N GLY A 47 14.97 -18.94 0.25
CA GLY A 47 15.33 -19.07 -1.16
C GLY A 47 15.67 -17.73 -1.81
N PRO A 48 15.58 -17.64 -3.15
CA PRO A 48 15.88 -16.42 -3.88
C PRO A 48 14.90 -15.29 -3.52
N PRO A 49 15.35 -14.02 -3.58
CA PRO A 49 14.48 -12.85 -3.41
C PRO A 49 13.48 -12.74 -4.57
N PHE A 50 12.50 -11.88 -4.38
CA PHE A 50 11.63 -11.38 -5.43
C PHE A 50 12.27 -10.11 -6.02
N ASP A 51 12.30 -10.01 -7.35
CA ASP A 51 12.97 -8.91 -8.05
C ASP A 51 12.11 -7.64 -8.12
N ASP A 52 10.80 -7.78 -7.95
CA ASP A 52 9.78 -6.72 -8.00
C ASP A 52 9.50 -6.05 -6.65
N ALA A 53 10.14 -6.50 -5.56
CA ALA A 53 10.04 -5.85 -4.26
C ALA A 53 10.68 -4.45 -4.28
N THR A 54 9.98 -3.46 -3.68
CA THR A 54 10.42 -2.06 -3.71
C THR A 54 10.66 -1.44 -2.34
N GLU A 55 9.94 -1.85 -1.30
CA GLU A 55 9.93 -1.22 0.04
C GLU A 55 10.63 -2.05 1.13
N ALA A 56 10.98 -3.30 0.80
CA ALA A 56 11.55 -4.26 1.72
C ALA A 56 12.42 -5.28 0.97
N TYR A 57 13.29 -5.98 1.66
CA TYR A 57 13.85 -7.23 1.15
C TYR A 57 12.79 -8.32 1.29
N VAL A 58 12.37 -8.91 0.19
CA VAL A 58 11.33 -9.94 0.15
C VAL A 58 11.91 -11.18 -0.54
N ALA A 59 11.83 -12.35 0.11
CA ALA A 59 12.38 -13.58 -0.43
C ALA A 59 11.42 -14.76 -0.23
N ARG A 60 11.49 -15.72 -1.15
CA ARG A 60 10.80 -17.00 -0.98
C ARG A 60 11.30 -17.68 0.29
N ALA A 61 10.37 -18.27 1.04
CA ALA A 61 10.71 -19.05 2.23
C ALA A 61 9.90 -20.36 2.27
N ARG A 62 10.35 -21.27 3.12
CA ARG A 62 9.66 -22.51 3.44
C ARG A 62 9.82 -22.79 4.93
N THR A 63 8.72 -23.08 5.60
CA THR A 63 8.72 -23.50 7.00
C THR A 63 9.22 -24.93 7.18
N GLU A 64 9.53 -25.32 8.41
CA GLU A 64 10.02 -26.68 8.74
C GLU A 64 9.03 -27.79 8.33
N ASP A 65 7.73 -27.51 8.44
CA ASP A 65 6.64 -28.40 7.99
C ASP A 65 6.40 -28.36 6.46
N GLY A 66 7.29 -27.72 5.71
CA GLY A 66 7.26 -27.68 4.25
C GLY A 66 6.30 -26.64 3.65
N ARG A 67 5.63 -25.82 4.46
CA ARG A 67 4.70 -24.80 3.97
C ARG A 67 5.45 -23.70 3.22
N ALA A 68 4.93 -23.31 2.05
CA ALA A 68 5.48 -22.18 1.29
C ALA A 68 5.13 -20.85 2.01
N ALA A 69 6.15 -20.01 2.17
CA ALA A 69 6.10 -18.74 2.86
C ALA A 69 6.90 -17.67 2.11
N VAL A 70 6.81 -16.44 2.61
CA VAL A 70 7.59 -15.27 2.18
C VAL A 70 8.24 -14.67 3.41
N LEU A 71 9.55 -14.44 3.36
CA LEU A 71 10.28 -13.63 4.34
C LEU A 71 10.32 -12.19 3.84
N LYS A 72 9.77 -11.26 4.63
CA LYS A 72 9.81 -9.81 4.39
C LYS A 72 10.64 -9.14 5.47
N LEU A 73 11.63 -8.34 5.07
CA LEU A 73 12.49 -7.56 5.97
C LEU A 73 12.36 -6.09 5.58
N MET A 74 11.75 -5.31 6.45
CA MET A 74 11.51 -3.88 6.21
C MET A 74 12.82 -3.09 6.24
N ILE A 75 12.95 -2.13 5.31
CA ILE A 75 14.03 -1.15 5.37
C ILE A 75 13.80 -0.26 6.60
N PRO A 76 14.76 -0.17 7.54
CA PRO A 76 14.62 0.74 8.68
C PRO A 76 14.51 2.20 8.21
N ARG A 77 13.45 2.88 8.65
CA ARG A 77 13.19 4.29 8.33
C ARG A 77 12.73 5.01 9.59
N PRO A 78 12.91 6.34 9.69
CA PRO A 78 12.21 7.13 10.69
C PRO A 78 10.69 6.92 10.56
N GLY A 79 10.03 6.65 11.68
CA GLY A 79 8.60 6.30 11.72
C GLY A 79 8.38 4.81 11.93
N ASP A 80 7.13 4.43 12.13
CA ASP A 80 6.73 3.11 12.64
C ASP A 80 6.14 2.20 11.55
N ALA A 81 6.55 2.36 10.28
CA ALA A 81 5.95 1.64 9.14
C ALA A 81 5.92 0.11 9.32
N ALA A 82 7.01 -0.49 9.83
CA ALA A 82 7.05 -1.92 10.11
C ALA A 82 6.08 -2.32 11.23
N GLN A 83 5.98 -1.50 12.29
CA GLN A 83 5.06 -1.71 13.39
C GLN A 83 3.61 -1.54 12.94
N HIS A 84 3.32 -0.56 12.06
CA HIS A 84 1.98 -0.36 11.50
C HIS A 84 1.56 -1.56 10.65
N GLU A 85 2.39 -2.04 9.73
CA GLU A 85 2.09 -3.23 8.94
C GLU A 85 1.85 -4.46 9.83
N ILE A 86 2.72 -4.72 10.80
CA ILE A 86 2.54 -5.82 11.77
C ILE A 86 1.24 -5.66 12.55
N ALA A 87 0.89 -4.44 13.01
CA ALA A 87 -0.33 -4.18 13.72
C ALA A 87 -1.57 -4.49 12.86
N VAL A 88 -1.60 -4.03 11.61
CA VAL A 88 -2.70 -4.33 10.65
C VAL A 88 -2.83 -5.83 10.45
N LEU A 89 -1.72 -6.52 10.14
CA LEU A 89 -1.72 -7.96 9.90
C LEU A 89 -2.18 -8.77 11.12
N ARG A 90 -1.93 -8.29 12.34
CA ARG A 90 -2.44 -8.90 13.57
C ARG A 90 -3.93 -8.66 13.79
N ILE A 91 -4.41 -7.45 13.48
CA ILE A 91 -5.81 -7.07 13.69
C ILE A 91 -6.70 -7.70 12.62
N ALA A 92 -6.30 -7.58 11.34
CA ALA A 92 -7.06 -8.05 10.19
C ALA A 92 -6.86 -9.54 9.90
N GLY A 93 -5.68 -10.09 10.24
CA GLY A 93 -5.25 -11.45 9.90
C GLY A 93 -5.66 -12.54 10.90
N GLY A 94 -6.78 -12.42 11.63
CA GLY A 94 -7.27 -13.38 12.60
C GLY A 94 -7.28 -14.84 12.13
N GLU A 95 -7.67 -15.79 13.00
CA GLU A 95 -7.75 -17.21 12.65
C GLU A 95 -9.02 -17.50 11.81
N GLY A 96 -8.82 -17.83 10.53
CA GLY A 96 -9.90 -18.21 9.63
C GLY A 96 -9.48 -18.23 8.15
N PRO A 97 -10.18 -19.00 7.30
CA PRO A 97 -9.85 -19.09 5.88
C PRO A 97 -10.24 -17.82 5.10
N ASP A 98 -11.18 -17.04 5.58
CA ASP A 98 -11.82 -15.94 4.84
C ASP A 98 -11.27 -14.54 5.20
N GLN A 99 -9.96 -14.44 5.41
CA GLN A 99 -9.32 -13.16 5.68
C GLN A 99 -8.97 -12.45 4.37
N GLY A 100 -9.41 -11.20 4.22
CA GLY A 100 -9.11 -10.34 3.07
C GLY A 100 -7.64 -9.89 2.99
N ILE A 101 -6.78 -10.35 3.90
CA ILE A 101 -5.38 -9.93 4.02
C ILE A 101 -4.45 -11.15 4.16
N VAL A 102 -3.21 -11.00 3.73
CA VAL A 102 -2.16 -12.01 3.84
C VAL A 102 -1.99 -12.49 5.29
N ARG A 103 -1.87 -13.80 5.48
CA ARG A 103 -1.63 -14.37 6.80
C ARG A 103 -0.19 -14.18 7.22
N MET A 104 0.03 -13.62 8.39
CA MET A 104 1.33 -13.53 9.04
C MET A 104 1.54 -14.74 9.97
N PHE A 105 2.57 -15.54 9.69
CA PHE A 105 2.91 -16.72 10.49
C PHE A 105 3.76 -16.38 11.71
N ARG A 106 4.72 -15.45 11.52
CA ARG A 106 5.65 -14.95 12.55
C ARG A 106 6.06 -13.53 12.25
N TYR A 107 6.46 -12.82 13.30
CA TYR A 107 7.06 -11.49 13.17
C TYR A 107 8.10 -11.26 14.27
N ASP A 108 8.98 -10.30 14.03
CA ASP A 108 9.94 -9.75 14.94
C ASP A 108 10.02 -8.26 14.70
N SER A 109 9.41 -7.49 15.60
CA SER A 109 9.30 -6.03 15.46
C SER A 109 10.66 -5.35 15.54
N ASP A 110 11.58 -5.87 16.38
CA ASP A 110 12.89 -5.26 16.62
C ASP A 110 13.78 -5.41 15.38
N ARG A 111 13.60 -6.52 14.66
CA ARG A 111 14.32 -6.81 13.42
C ARG A 111 13.57 -6.36 12.16
N GLY A 112 12.37 -5.80 12.29
CA GLY A 112 11.51 -5.44 11.16
C GLY A 112 11.20 -6.62 10.24
N ALA A 113 11.04 -7.83 10.81
CA ALA A 113 10.94 -9.07 10.06
C ALA A 113 9.55 -9.69 10.16
N MET A 114 9.03 -10.18 9.04
CA MET A 114 7.76 -10.90 8.96
C MET A 114 7.91 -12.17 8.13
N LEU A 115 7.25 -13.25 8.56
CA LEU A 115 7.07 -14.48 7.79
C LEU A 115 5.59 -14.57 7.40
N LEU A 116 5.33 -14.41 6.11
CA LEU A 116 3.99 -14.31 5.56
C LEU A 116 3.63 -15.58 4.76
N GLU A 117 2.34 -15.84 4.56
CA GLU A 117 1.91 -16.85 3.60
C GLU A 117 2.35 -16.45 2.19
N ARG A 118 2.66 -17.47 1.36
CA ARG A 118 2.97 -17.22 -0.04
C ARG A 118 1.69 -17.28 -0.85
N LEU A 119 1.35 -16.15 -1.47
CA LEU A 119 0.23 -15.98 -2.37
C LEU A 119 0.62 -16.25 -3.84
N GLY A 120 -0.36 -16.16 -4.74
CA GLY A 120 -0.22 -16.33 -6.18
C GLY A 120 0.17 -15.04 -6.91
N ARG A 121 -0.39 -14.84 -8.11
CA ARG A 121 -0.16 -13.66 -8.95
C ARG A 121 -0.92 -12.46 -8.41
N SER A 122 -0.40 -11.26 -8.66
CA SER A 122 -1.13 -10.03 -8.39
C SER A 122 -2.30 -9.86 -9.38
N LEU A 123 -3.28 -9.08 -8.97
CA LEU A 123 -4.46 -8.78 -9.79
C LEU A 123 -4.07 -8.07 -11.10
N ASP A 124 -3.00 -7.27 -11.08
CA ASP A 124 -2.40 -6.66 -12.26
C ASP A 124 -1.94 -7.71 -13.28
N GLN A 125 -1.26 -8.77 -12.83
CA GLN A 125 -0.74 -9.84 -13.69
C GLN A 125 -1.83 -10.74 -14.31
N LEU A 126 -3.09 -10.60 -13.86
CA LEU A 126 -4.20 -11.39 -14.39
C LEU A 126 -4.82 -10.77 -15.64
N GLY A 127 -4.55 -9.50 -15.94
CA GLY A 127 -5.06 -8.83 -17.15
C GLY A 127 -6.59 -8.73 -17.21
N LEU A 128 -7.26 -8.65 -16.07
CA LEU A 128 -8.72 -8.60 -15.99
C LEU A 128 -9.24 -7.23 -16.43
N PRO A 129 -10.48 -7.17 -16.97
CA PRO A 129 -11.17 -5.91 -17.22
C PRO A 129 -11.28 -5.06 -15.94
N ILE A 130 -11.24 -3.73 -16.08
CA ILE A 130 -11.26 -2.76 -14.95
C ILE A 130 -12.44 -3.02 -14.01
N GLY A 131 -13.65 -3.19 -14.54
CA GLY A 131 -14.84 -3.47 -13.72
C GLY A 131 -14.67 -4.74 -12.86
N SER A 132 -14.10 -5.81 -13.42
CA SER A 132 -13.82 -7.05 -12.67
C SER A 132 -12.75 -6.82 -11.59
N ARG A 133 -11.72 -5.99 -11.89
CA ARG A 133 -10.70 -5.63 -10.90
C ARG A 133 -11.32 -4.85 -9.74
N HIS A 134 -12.14 -3.83 -10.06
CA HIS A 134 -12.82 -3.03 -9.03
C HIS A 134 -13.72 -3.87 -8.12
N GLU A 135 -14.49 -4.83 -8.69
CA GLU A 135 -15.28 -5.78 -7.88
C GLU A 135 -14.42 -6.57 -6.89
N ILE A 136 -13.27 -7.09 -7.36
CA ILE A 136 -12.36 -7.87 -6.52
C ILE A 136 -11.72 -6.97 -5.45
N LEU A 137 -11.30 -5.75 -5.81
CA LEU A 137 -10.71 -4.77 -4.89
C LEU A 137 -11.69 -4.41 -3.78
N CYS A 138 -12.94 -4.04 -4.13
CA CYS A 138 -14.00 -3.75 -3.17
C CYS A 138 -14.26 -4.95 -2.24
N ALA A 139 -14.54 -6.12 -2.81
CA ALA A 139 -14.83 -7.32 -2.03
C ALA A 139 -13.67 -7.75 -1.11
N THR A 140 -12.43 -7.43 -1.47
CA THR A 140 -11.26 -7.76 -0.64
C THR A 140 -11.05 -6.72 0.46
N ALA A 141 -11.25 -5.41 0.18
CA ALA A 141 -11.17 -4.34 1.16
C ALA A 141 -12.25 -4.46 2.24
N GLU A 142 -13.51 -4.73 1.86
CA GLU A 142 -14.63 -4.93 2.79
C GLU A 142 -14.33 -5.94 3.91
N ARG A 143 -13.50 -6.96 3.63
CA ARG A 143 -13.14 -7.99 4.61
C ARG A 143 -12.15 -7.51 5.67
N ILE A 144 -11.52 -6.36 5.49
CA ILE A 144 -10.58 -5.80 6.46
C ILE A 144 -11.24 -4.74 7.35
N TRP A 145 -12.26 -4.03 6.86
CA TRP A 145 -12.89 -2.94 7.59
C TRP A 145 -13.56 -3.44 8.88
N ARG A 146 -12.99 -3.04 9.99
CA ARG A 146 -13.48 -3.37 11.33
C ARG A 146 -13.06 -2.34 12.35
N PRO A 147 -13.81 -2.14 13.43
CA PRO A 147 -13.38 -1.28 14.52
C PRO A 147 -12.04 -1.77 15.10
N ALA A 148 -11.08 -0.86 15.25
CA ALA A 148 -9.74 -1.15 15.76
C ALA A 148 -9.24 -0.04 16.70
N ALA A 149 -10.12 0.47 17.53
CA ALA A 149 -9.79 1.49 18.53
C ALA A 149 -8.58 1.03 19.38
N ARG A 150 -7.68 1.97 19.71
CA ARG A 150 -6.44 1.73 20.48
C ARG A 150 -5.37 0.88 19.76
N SER A 151 -5.42 0.79 18.44
CA SER A 151 -4.39 0.08 17.66
C SER A 151 -3.04 0.82 17.61
N GLY A 152 -3.01 2.12 17.90
CA GLY A 152 -1.83 2.98 17.73
C GLY A 152 -1.56 3.37 16.27
N LEU A 153 -2.44 3.00 15.35
CA LEU A 153 -2.34 3.38 13.94
C LEU A 153 -2.69 4.86 13.73
N PRO A 154 -2.11 5.52 12.71
CA PRO A 154 -2.47 6.88 12.35
C PRO A 154 -3.96 6.98 11.99
N THR A 155 -4.54 8.13 12.25
CA THR A 155 -5.93 8.43 11.87
C THR A 155 -6.03 8.93 10.43
N GLY A 156 -7.21 8.82 9.82
CA GLY A 156 -7.50 9.43 8.52
C GLY A 156 -7.25 10.94 8.51
N ALA A 157 -7.55 11.64 9.62
CA ALA A 157 -7.23 13.06 9.76
C ALA A 157 -5.72 13.34 9.76
N GLU A 158 -4.91 12.50 10.40
CA GLU A 158 -3.45 12.63 10.39
C GLU A 158 -2.90 12.37 8.98
N LYS A 159 -3.40 11.33 8.30
CA LYS A 159 -3.05 11.03 6.91
C LYS A 159 -3.41 12.18 5.98
N GLY A 160 -4.62 12.75 6.07
CA GLY A 160 -5.05 13.90 5.27
C GLY A 160 -4.15 15.12 5.45
N ARG A 161 -3.78 15.44 6.70
CA ARG A 161 -2.81 16.53 7.00
C ARG A 161 -1.42 16.23 6.45
N TRP A 162 -0.98 14.96 6.51
CA TRP A 162 0.30 14.55 5.93
C TRP A 162 0.29 14.68 4.40
N LEU A 163 -0.77 14.20 3.73
CA LEU A 163 -0.94 14.30 2.28
C LEU A 163 -0.93 15.77 1.82
N ALA A 164 -1.63 16.66 2.51
CA ALA A 164 -1.65 18.09 2.17
C ALA A 164 -0.24 18.71 2.23
N ARG A 165 0.54 18.41 3.28
CA ARG A 165 1.94 18.86 3.37
C ARG A 165 2.81 18.26 2.29
N HIS A 166 2.68 16.95 2.05
CA HIS A 166 3.44 16.23 1.02
C HIS A 166 3.17 16.78 -0.38
N ILE A 167 1.91 16.98 -0.74
CA ILE A 167 1.51 17.57 -2.02
C ILE A 167 2.15 18.94 -2.21
N THR A 168 2.02 19.82 -1.22
CA THR A 168 2.55 21.19 -1.29
C THR A 168 4.06 21.21 -1.46
N ALA A 169 4.78 20.41 -0.65
CA ALA A 169 6.24 20.37 -0.67
C ALA A 169 6.77 19.75 -1.97
N THR A 170 6.22 18.59 -2.37
CA THR A 170 6.68 17.87 -3.57
C THR A 170 6.34 18.60 -4.87
N TRP A 171 5.17 19.24 -4.93
CA TRP A 171 4.80 20.07 -6.08
C TRP A 171 5.77 21.23 -6.30
N ALA A 172 6.17 21.92 -5.19
CA ALA A 172 7.17 22.99 -5.28
C ALA A 172 8.56 22.46 -5.65
N GLU A 173 8.99 21.35 -5.04
CA GLU A 173 10.28 20.69 -5.29
C GLU A 173 10.44 20.29 -6.77
N LEU A 174 9.37 19.78 -7.38
CA LEU A 174 9.36 19.31 -8.78
C LEU A 174 9.15 20.45 -9.81
N GLY A 175 9.13 21.72 -9.41
CA GLY A 175 8.92 22.83 -10.31
C GLY A 175 7.50 22.93 -10.84
N ARG A 176 6.51 22.47 -10.07
CA ARG A 176 5.07 22.58 -10.36
C ARG A 176 4.62 21.80 -11.61
N PRO A 177 4.72 20.47 -11.61
CA PRO A 177 4.46 19.63 -12.80
C PRO A 177 2.98 19.50 -13.18
N CYS A 178 2.04 20.01 -12.37
CA CYS A 178 0.62 20.12 -12.66
C CYS A 178 0.10 21.51 -12.30
N SER A 179 -1.15 21.83 -12.65
CA SER A 179 -1.73 23.14 -12.41
C SER A 179 -1.91 23.46 -10.93
N ALA A 180 -1.82 24.74 -10.56
CA ALA A 180 -2.15 25.20 -9.22
C ALA A 180 -3.59 24.86 -8.84
N ARG A 181 -4.53 24.88 -9.81
CA ARG A 181 -5.93 24.53 -9.62
C ARG A 181 -6.11 23.08 -9.16
N ALA A 182 -5.36 22.11 -9.73
CA ALA A 182 -5.40 20.72 -9.31
C ALA A 182 -4.90 20.56 -7.86
N VAL A 183 -3.82 21.25 -7.50
CA VAL A 183 -3.27 21.24 -6.14
C VAL A 183 -4.23 21.87 -5.15
N GLU A 184 -4.79 23.05 -5.45
CA GLU A 184 -5.78 23.74 -4.61
C GLU A 184 -7.03 22.88 -4.38
N HIS A 185 -7.50 22.19 -5.42
CA HIS A 185 -8.62 21.25 -5.32
C HIS A 185 -8.27 20.09 -4.38
N ALA A 186 -7.12 19.45 -4.54
CA ALA A 186 -6.68 18.37 -3.66
C ALA A 186 -6.53 18.82 -2.20
N LEU A 187 -5.97 20.02 -1.97
CA LEU A 187 -5.85 20.58 -0.60
C LEU A 187 -7.21 20.88 0.02
N THR A 188 -8.17 21.35 -0.77
CA THR A 188 -9.55 21.59 -0.34
C THR A 188 -10.24 20.29 0.05
N CYS A 189 -10.13 19.26 -0.79
CA CYS A 189 -10.64 17.92 -0.50
C CYS A 189 -10.00 17.34 0.77
N ALA A 190 -8.68 17.43 0.91
CA ALA A 190 -7.98 16.98 2.11
C ALA A 190 -8.47 17.70 3.37
N ALA A 191 -8.70 19.01 3.31
CA ALA A 191 -9.22 19.78 4.44
C ALA A 191 -10.64 19.32 4.82
N ARG A 192 -11.52 19.07 3.84
CA ARG A 192 -12.88 18.53 4.07
C ARG A 192 -12.82 17.17 4.76
N ARG A 193 -11.96 16.24 4.28
CA ARG A 193 -11.83 14.91 4.88
C ARG A 193 -11.24 14.94 6.28
N VAL A 194 -10.27 15.82 6.52
CA VAL A 194 -9.73 16.05 7.88
C VAL A 194 -10.81 16.58 8.83
N ALA A 195 -11.66 17.49 8.37
CA ALA A 195 -12.75 18.04 9.17
C ALA A 195 -13.90 17.03 9.40
N ALA A 196 -14.12 16.12 8.46
CA ALA A 196 -15.17 15.10 8.55
C ALA A 196 -14.77 13.87 9.36
N HIS A 197 -13.48 13.73 9.73
CA HIS A 197 -12.99 12.58 10.47
C HIS A 197 -13.69 12.44 11.82
N ASP A 198 -14.13 11.20 12.10
CA ASP A 198 -14.80 10.82 13.35
C ASP A 198 -14.17 9.52 13.88
N ASP A 199 -13.44 9.61 14.98
CA ASP A 199 -12.80 8.45 15.64
C ASP A 199 -13.80 7.35 16.04
N ALA A 200 -15.07 7.71 16.31
CA ALA A 200 -16.09 6.75 16.71
C ALA A 200 -16.60 5.89 15.54
N ARG A 201 -16.48 6.39 14.31
CA ARG A 201 -16.87 5.74 13.07
C ARG A 201 -15.71 5.14 12.31
N ALA A 202 -14.48 5.51 12.66
CA ALA A 202 -13.28 5.05 12.01
C ALA A 202 -13.12 3.53 12.13
N VAL A 203 -12.76 2.90 11.03
CA VAL A 203 -12.43 1.48 10.93
C VAL A 203 -10.97 1.30 10.54
N LEU A 204 -10.44 0.10 10.76
CA LEU A 204 -9.18 -0.29 10.14
C LEU A 204 -9.37 -0.29 8.63
N VAL A 205 -8.56 0.47 7.92
CA VAL A 205 -8.44 0.43 6.46
C VAL A 205 -7.04 -0.01 6.06
N HIS A 206 -6.92 -0.57 4.87
CA HIS A 206 -5.64 -1.01 4.32
C HIS A 206 -4.70 0.17 4.05
N GLY A 207 -5.24 1.22 3.48
CA GLY A 207 -4.51 2.44 3.17
C GLY A 207 -3.78 2.46 1.83
N ASP A 208 -3.73 1.33 1.09
CA ASP A 208 -3.13 1.26 -0.25
C ASP A 208 -3.75 0.12 -1.09
N VAL A 209 -5.08 0.17 -1.28
CA VAL A 209 -5.86 -0.85 -2.02
C VAL A 209 -5.74 -0.62 -3.53
N HIS A 210 -4.86 -1.36 -4.18
CA HIS A 210 -4.70 -1.33 -5.63
C HIS A 210 -4.31 -2.70 -6.20
N GLN A 211 -4.33 -2.84 -7.52
CA GLN A 211 -4.18 -4.11 -8.23
C GLN A 211 -2.85 -4.84 -7.99
N TRP A 212 -1.77 -4.15 -7.62
CA TRP A 212 -0.48 -4.77 -7.29
C TRP A 212 -0.45 -5.34 -5.88
N ASN A 213 -1.30 -4.81 -4.97
CA ASN A 213 -1.40 -5.26 -3.57
C ASN A 213 -2.49 -6.31 -3.33
N VAL A 214 -3.23 -6.73 -4.37
CA VAL A 214 -4.20 -7.83 -4.28
C VAL A 214 -3.70 -9.04 -5.06
N LEU A 215 -3.50 -10.17 -4.37
CA LEU A 215 -2.94 -11.39 -4.92
C LEU A 215 -3.92 -12.56 -4.81
N GLU A 216 -3.79 -13.52 -5.74
CA GLU A 216 -4.53 -14.79 -5.68
C GLU A 216 -4.19 -15.56 -4.40
N GLY A 217 -5.21 -15.91 -3.61
CA GLY A 217 -5.10 -16.85 -2.50
C GLY A 217 -5.08 -18.30 -2.98
N ARG A 218 -4.63 -19.21 -2.13
CA ARG A 218 -4.56 -20.65 -2.46
C ARG A 218 -5.92 -21.33 -2.50
N ASP A 219 -6.91 -20.71 -1.88
CA ASP A 219 -8.31 -21.14 -1.79
C ASP A 219 -9.19 -20.65 -2.94
N GLY A 220 -8.60 -19.98 -3.92
CA GLY A 220 -9.30 -19.39 -5.07
C GLY A 220 -9.87 -17.99 -4.81
N GLY A 221 -9.66 -17.44 -3.59
CA GLY A 221 -10.00 -16.04 -3.27
C GLY A 221 -8.84 -15.08 -3.54
N TYR A 222 -9.00 -13.85 -3.08
CA TYR A 222 -7.99 -12.79 -3.18
C TYR A 222 -7.65 -12.24 -1.79
N LYS A 223 -6.40 -11.80 -1.60
CA LYS A 223 -5.90 -11.21 -0.36
C LYS A 223 -5.04 -10.01 -0.62
N LEU A 224 -5.15 -9.02 0.25
CA LEU A 224 -4.30 -7.84 0.27
C LEU A 224 -2.96 -8.13 0.96
N ILE A 225 -1.92 -7.47 0.48
CA ILE A 225 -0.56 -7.43 1.06
C ILE A 225 -0.15 -5.97 1.26
N ASP A 226 0.89 -5.73 2.03
CA ASP A 226 1.57 -4.43 2.17
C ASP A 226 0.65 -3.28 2.66
N PRO A 227 -0.06 -3.45 3.79
CA PRO A 227 -0.92 -2.39 4.30
C PRO A 227 -0.10 -1.22 4.88
N ASP A 228 -0.48 0.01 4.52
CA ASP A 228 -0.05 1.23 5.24
C ASP A 228 -0.67 1.28 6.65
N GLY A 229 -1.94 0.93 6.75
CA GLY A 229 -2.71 0.81 7.98
C GLY A 229 -3.11 2.15 8.59
N LEU A 230 -4.41 2.42 8.59
CA LEU A 230 -5.00 3.63 9.15
C LEU A 230 -6.27 3.31 9.93
N LEU A 231 -6.65 4.19 10.85
CA LEU A 231 -7.99 4.28 11.40
C LEU A 231 -8.71 5.43 10.67
N ALA A 232 -9.55 5.09 9.70
CA ALA A 232 -10.21 6.07 8.84
C ALA A 232 -11.64 5.62 8.48
N GLU A 233 -12.37 6.49 7.80
CA GLU A 233 -13.57 6.09 7.09
C GLU A 233 -13.22 5.08 6.00
N ALA A 234 -14.10 4.10 5.73
CA ALA A 234 -13.87 3.04 4.73
C ALA A 234 -13.70 3.59 3.31
N GLU A 235 -14.29 4.74 3.05
CA GLU A 235 -14.18 5.53 1.82
C GLU A 235 -12.73 5.84 1.43
N TYR A 236 -11.81 5.86 2.40
CA TYR A 236 -10.39 6.06 2.12
C TYR A 236 -9.83 4.98 1.18
N ASP A 237 -10.06 3.70 1.47
CA ASP A 237 -9.61 2.59 0.61
C ASP A 237 -10.23 2.67 -0.78
N LEU A 238 -11.50 3.07 -0.89
CA LEU A 238 -12.16 3.27 -2.18
C LEU A 238 -11.64 4.50 -2.93
N GLY A 239 -11.18 5.53 -2.21
CA GLY A 239 -10.43 6.66 -2.78
C GLY A 239 -9.14 6.24 -3.46
N ILE A 240 -8.45 5.22 -2.93
CA ILE A 240 -7.28 4.62 -3.59
C ILE A 240 -7.71 3.94 -4.91
N ILE A 241 -8.80 3.18 -4.92
CA ILE A 241 -9.34 2.57 -6.15
C ILE A 241 -9.78 3.65 -7.14
N MET A 242 -10.38 4.74 -6.66
CA MET A 242 -10.79 5.88 -7.49
C MET A 242 -9.60 6.56 -8.16
N ARG A 243 -8.41 6.59 -7.55
CA ARG A 243 -7.18 7.17 -8.09
C ARG A 243 -6.61 6.38 -9.27
N GLU A 244 -6.83 5.07 -9.32
CA GLU A 244 -6.22 4.16 -10.30
C GLU A 244 -6.75 4.38 -11.73
N ASP A 245 -6.08 3.78 -12.72
CA ASP A 245 -6.44 3.79 -14.14
C ASP A 245 -6.78 5.22 -14.67
N PRO A 246 -5.82 6.17 -14.59
CA PRO A 246 -6.10 7.59 -14.89
C PRO A 246 -6.52 7.86 -16.34
N VAL A 247 -6.06 7.04 -17.30
CA VAL A 247 -6.39 7.19 -18.72
C VAL A 247 -7.83 6.75 -18.97
N GLU A 248 -8.20 5.58 -18.45
CA GLU A 248 -9.54 5.01 -18.60
C GLU A 248 -10.60 5.82 -17.84
N LEU A 249 -10.21 6.40 -16.71
CA LEU A 249 -11.10 7.29 -15.96
C LEU A 249 -11.64 8.44 -16.82
N LEU A 250 -10.83 8.95 -17.72
CA LEU A 250 -11.18 10.08 -18.58
C LEU A 250 -11.92 9.68 -19.88
N THR A 251 -12.20 8.41 -20.10
CA THR A 251 -12.95 7.96 -21.29
C THR A 251 -14.47 8.14 -21.15
N GLY A 252 -14.98 8.43 -19.97
CA GLY A 252 -16.39 8.68 -19.64
C GLY A 252 -16.57 9.80 -18.63
N ASP A 253 -17.70 9.83 -17.92
CA ASP A 253 -17.86 10.72 -16.76
C ASP A 253 -17.02 10.20 -15.58
N PRO A 254 -15.99 10.91 -15.13
CA PRO A 254 -15.16 10.48 -14.02
C PRO A 254 -15.93 10.27 -12.72
N CYS A 255 -17.05 10.97 -12.53
CA CYS A 255 -17.89 10.85 -11.35
C CYS A 255 -18.62 9.50 -11.28
N ASP A 256 -18.85 8.83 -12.42
CA ASP A 256 -19.53 7.54 -12.45
C ASP A 256 -18.76 6.46 -11.69
N ARG A 257 -17.42 6.50 -11.70
CA ARG A 257 -16.61 5.56 -10.90
C ARG A 257 -16.86 5.74 -9.41
N ALA A 258 -16.88 6.98 -8.91
CA ALA A 258 -17.13 7.24 -7.49
C ALA A 258 -18.56 6.83 -7.09
N ARG A 259 -19.55 7.12 -7.93
CA ARG A 259 -20.94 6.70 -7.72
C ARG A 259 -21.08 5.18 -7.69
N TRP A 260 -20.45 4.49 -8.64
CA TRP A 260 -20.46 3.03 -8.70
C TRP A 260 -19.78 2.40 -7.47
N LEU A 261 -18.62 2.89 -7.04
CA LEU A 261 -17.93 2.41 -5.84
C LEU A 261 -18.79 2.60 -4.59
N ALA A 262 -19.43 3.76 -4.47
CA ALA A 262 -20.33 4.08 -3.36
C ALA A 262 -21.56 3.17 -3.32
N GLU A 263 -22.23 2.95 -4.45
CA GLU A 263 -23.37 2.05 -4.56
C GLU A 263 -22.99 0.61 -4.23
N ARG A 264 -21.83 0.15 -4.79
CA ARG A 264 -21.32 -1.22 -4.58
C ARG A 264 -21.04 -1.54 -3.11
N CYS A 265 -20.53 -0.57 -2.35
CA CYS A 265 -20.12 -0.78 -0.96
C CYS A 265 -21.05 -0.13 0.07
N GLY A 266 -22.09 0.60 -0.36
CA GLY A 266 -23.02 1.29 0.54
C GLY A 266 -22.37 2.47 1.29
N LEU A 267 -21.46 3.21 0.64
CA LEU A 267 -20.63 4.28 1.23
C LEU A 267 -20.90 5.65 0.59
N ASP A 268 -20.27 6.71 1.10
CA ASP A 268 -20.43 8.08 0.60
C ASP A 268 -19.57 8.34 -0.65
N ALA A 269 -20.23 8.58 -1.78
CA ALA A 269 -19.59 8.87 -3.05
C ALA A 269 -18.72 10.15 -3.00
N THR A 270 -19.13 11.17 -2.24
CA THR A 270 -18.38 12.42 -2.09
C THR A 270 -17.07 12.18 -1.36
N ALA A 271 -17.09 11.40 -0.29
CA ALA A 271 -15.87 11.06 0.45
C ALA A 271 -14.90 10.24 -0.41
N ILE A 272 -15.40 9.25 -1.17
CA ILE A 272 -14.60 8.46 -2.12
C ILE A 272 -13.96 9.36 -3.17
N TRP A 273 -14.74 10.27 -3.76
CA TRP A 273 -14.26 11.23 -4.73
C TRP A 273 -13.14 12.12 -4.18
N GLU A 274 -13.40 12.74 -3.02
CA GLU A 274 -12.44 13.64 -2.39
C GLU A 274 -11.12 12.95 -2.03
N TRP A 275 -11.16 11.74 -1.45
CA TRP A 275 -9.95 10.95 -1.23
C TRP A 275 -9.25 10.58 -2.54
N GLY A 276 -10.01 10.22 -3.58
CA GLY A 276 -9.46 9.92 -4.91
C GLY A 276 -8.71 11.11 -5.55
N ILE A 277 -9.23 12.33 -5.39
CA ILE A 277 -8.56 13.56 -5.84
C ILE A 277 -7.25 13.79 -5.06
N VAL A 278 -7.29 13.68 -3.74
CA VAL A 278 -6.09 13.88 -2.89
C VAL A 278 -5.00 12.88 -3.23
N GLU A 279 -5.35 11.59 -3.27
CA GLU A 279 -4.41 10.50 -3.51
C GLU A 279 -3.86 10.52 -4.94
N ARG A 280 -4.65 10.93 -5.93
CA ARG A 280 -4.20 11.08 -7.31
C ARG A 280 -3.10 12.13 -7.45
N VAL A 281 -3.27 13.31 -6.86
CA VAL A 281 -2.25 14.35 -6.90
C VAL A 281 -1.01 13.92 -6.13
N SER A 282 -1.17 13.36 -4.94
CA SER A 282 -0.06 12.86 -4.11
C SER A 282 0.75 11.80 -4.83
N THR A 283 0.07 10.77 -5.36
CA THR A 283 0.72 9.65 -6.07
C THR A 283 1.34 10.11 -7.39
N GLY A 284 0.66 10.96 -8.17
CA GLY A 284 1.22 11.52 -9.40
C GLY A 284 2.52 12.29 -9.17
N LEU A 285 2.60 13.08 -8.11
CA LEU A 285 3.81 13.78 -7.69
C LEU A 285 4.91 12.81 -7.24
N LEU A 286 4.56 11.80 -6.43
CA LEU A 286 5.52 10.78 -5.99
C LEU A 286 6.10 10.01 -7.17
N LEU A 287 5.26 9.51 -8.08
CA LEU A 287 5.70 8.76 -9.26
C LEU A 287 6.58 9.62 -10.18
N THR A 288 6.25 10.92 -10.32
CA THR A 288 7.09 11.86 -11.06
C THR A 288 8.45 12.04 -10.38
N LYS A 289 8.49 12.18 -9.05
CA LYS A 289 9.71 12.35 -8.27
C LYS A 289 10.66 11.16 -8.41
N ILE A 290 10.13 9.95 -8.43
CA ILE A 290 10.92 8.71 -8.55
C ILE A 290 11.12 8.26 -10.01
N GLY A 291 10.69 9.07 -10.98
CA GLY A 291 10.93 8.82 -12.41
C GLY A 291 10.06 7.72 -13.04
N LEU A 292 8.97 7.30 -12.41
CA LEU A 292 8.04 6.30 -12.96
C LEU A 292 7.10 6.96 -13.98
N GLN A 293 7.58 7.04 -15.21
CA GLN A 293 6.84 7.57 -16.35
C GLN A 293 6.43 6.44 -17.32
N PRO A 294 5.29 6.55 -18.04
CA PRO A 294 4.42 7.75 -18.13
C PRO A 294 3.36 7.87 -17.01
N VAL A 295 3.28 6.93 -16.07
CA VAL A 295 2.17 6.84 -15.10
C VAL A 295 2.06 8.12 -14.24
N GLY A 296 3.19 8.65 -13.76
CA GLY A 296 3.20 9.91 -12.99
C GLY A 296 2.58 11.07 -13.77
N ALA A 297 2.98 11.25 -15.04
CA ALA A 297 2.43 12.29 -15.91
C ALA A 297 0.93 12.07 -16.21
N GLN A 298 0.50 10.83 -16.41
CA GLN A 298 -0.92 10.49 -16.64
C GLN A 298 -1.78 10.78 -15.40
N MET A 299 -1.29 10.48 -14.20
CA MET A 299 -1.97 10.82 -12.94
C MET A 299 -2.16 12.33 -12.80
N LEU A 300 -1.10 13.11 -13.06
CA LEU A 300 -1.16 14.58 -12.96
C LEU A 300 -2.03 15.19 -14.04
N ALA A 301 -2.00 14.68 -15.28
CA ALA A 301 -2.89 15.12 -16.35
C ALA A 301 -4.36 14.84 -16.01
N ALA A 302 -4.67 13.70 -15.43
CA ALA A 302 -6.01 13.40 -14.94
C ALA A 302 -6.40 14.35 -13.77
N ALA A 303 -5.49 14.65 -12.86
CA ALA A 303 -5.75 15.62 -11.80
C ALA A 303 -6.06 17.02 -12.33
N ASP A 304 -5.35 17.47 -13.38
CA ASP A 304 -5.62 18.74 -14.06
C ASP A 304 -6.99 18.75 -14.73
N HIS A 305 -7.40 17.65 -15.34
CA HIS A 305 -8.72 17.52 -15.97
C HIS A 305 -9.85 17.55 -14.93
N LEU A 306 -9.65 16.91 -13.80
CA LEU A 306 -10.64 16.85 -12.70
C LEU A 306 -10.66 18.11 -11.83
N ALA A 307 -9.71 19.03 -12.02
CA ALA A 307 -9.56 20.20 -11.17
C ALA A 307 -10.82 21.07 -11.14
N GLY A 308 -11.43 21.18 -9.95
CA GLY A 308 -12.65 21.94 -9.70
C GLY A 308 -13.93 21.27 -10.19
N LEU A 309 -13.90 19.98 -10.52
CA LEU A 309 -15.10 19.16 -10.60
C LEU A 309 -15.44 18.64 -9.18
N ASP A 310 -16.62 18.97 -8.70
CA ASP A 310 -17.18 18.38 -7.48
C ASP A 310 -18.21 17.31 -7.86
N LEU A 311 -18.32 16.28 -7.05
CA LEU A 311 -19.39 15.29 -7.20
C LEU A 311 -20.70 15.95 -6.77
N THR A 312 -21.60 16.17 -7.73
CA THR A 312 -22.94 16.75 -7.53
C THR A 312 -24.00 15.66 -7.46
#